data_ee7baf5a0f2a5d4f45b1a409ffe20fe8
#
_entry.id   ee7baf5a0f2a5d4f45b1a409ffe20fe8
#
_cell.length_a   1.000
_cell.length_b   1.000
_cell.length_c   1.000
_cell.angle_alpha   90.00
_cell.angle_beta   90.00
_cell.angle_gamma   90.00
#
_symmetry.space_group_name_H-M   'P 1'
#
loop_
_entity.id
_entity.type
_entity.pdbx_description
1 polymer ?
#
loop_
_entity_poly.entity_id
_entity_poly.type
_entity_poly.pdbx_seq_one_letter_code
_entity_poly.pdbx_strand_id
1 'polypeptide(L)'
;MYFSNKGYEVTVADNYFRRNACEELDTGMLYPIPTLIERARIWYEKTGKEIKVVIGDLSQAEIMRGLFNGNTEYKWCLKNKFTGIPETVVHYAEQPSAPYSLINYKYADVTLINNLRVTNNLMWALRDYSRDTHMIKVGTMGEYGTPNIDIEEGWIEIEHKGRKDKFLYPRQASSLYHTTKIMDTDLLWFGVRMWNLRVTDLMQGPVYGIETEETKIDERLKTIFNYDEIFGTIINRFITQAVIGYPLTVYGKGGQTRGYLNIKDTLQCVHKSAISPVKHGELRIFNQIMETFSVNQLAEKIHRIGIKRNHKVEINHIENPRKELEEHYYNPVFQGLEDIGVKPHYLTDDIINNIFKIVESFCKNIRKDVIFRGIKW
;
A
#
# COMPACT_ATOMS: atom_id res chain seq x y z
N MET A 1 -15.38 0.09 -1.31
CA MET A 1 -16.22 -0.04 -2.53
C MET A 1 -16.10 -1.44 -3.14
N TYR A 2 -14.92 -1.95 -3.50
CA TYR A 2 -14.75 -3.27 -4.13
C TYR A 2 -15.44 -4.42 -3.39
N PHE A 3 -15.23 -4.56 -2.07
CA PHE A 3 -15.91 -5.58 -1.26
C PHE A 3 -17.43 -5.36 -1.16
N SER A 4 -17.86 -4.11 -0.92
CA SER A 4 -19.28 -3.76 -0.90
C SER A 4 -19.94 -4.06 -2.26
N ASN A 5 -19.23 -3.85 -3.37
CA ASN A 5 -19.71 -4.22 -4.71
C ASN A 5 -19.94 -5.74 -4.87
N LYS A 6 -19.13 -6.54 -4.20
CA LYS A 6 -19.25 -8.01 -4.16
C LYS A 6 -20.28 -8.54 -3.16
N GLY A 7 -20.99 -7.64 -2.45
CA GLY A 7 -22.06 -8.02 -1.52
C GLY A 7 -21.61 -8.23 -0.07
N TYR A 8 -20.36 -7.91 0.27
CA TYR A 8 -19.90 -7.96 1.65
C TYR A 8 -20.43 -6.77 2.44
N GLU A 9 -20.71 -7.01 3.72
CA GLU A 9 -20.90 -5.94 4.68
C GLU A 9 -19.54 -5.34 5.04
N VAL A 10 -19.40 -4.02 4.86
CA VAL A 10 -18.12 -3.33 4.98
C VAL A 10 -18.19 -2.22 6.02
N THR A 11 -17.27 -2.25 6.98
CA THR A 11 -16.98 -1.13 7.88
C THR A 11 -15.56 -0.62 7.58
N VAL A 12 -15.41 0.69 7.44
CA VAL A 12 -14.11 1.34 7.27
C VAL A 12 -13.86 2.26 8.46
N ALA A 13 -12.71 2.09 9.10
CA ALA A 13 -12.22 2.96 10.16
C ALA A 13 -10.96 3.70 9.70
N ASP A 14 -10.92 5.03 9.86
CA ASP A 14 -9.84 5.90 9.40
C ASP A 14 -9.76 7.18 10.24
N ASN A 15 -8.59 7.76 10.42
CA ASN A 15 -8.38 9.03 11.12
C ASN A 15 -7.97 10.17 10.18
N TYR A 16 -8.02 9.95 8.86
CA TYR A 16 -7.54 10.88 7.82
C TYR A 16 -6.04 11.22 7.90
N PHE A 17 -5.25 10.38 8.58
CA PHE A 17 -3.80 10.61 8.74
C PHE A 17 -3.11 11.01 7.43
N ARG A 18 -3.35 10.24 6.35
CA ARG A 18 -2.73 10.48 5.05
C ARG A 18 -3.12 11.84 4.47
N ARG A 19 -4.39 12.24 4.59
CA ARG A 19 -4.87 13.54 4.13
C ARG A 19 -4.22 14.66 4.92
N ASN A 20 -4.26 14.57 6.24
CA ASN A 20 -3.69 15.56 7.14
C ASN A 20 -2.19 15.73 6.92
N ALA A 21 -1.45 14.63 6.71
CA ALA A 21 -0.03 14.66 6.38
C ALA A 21 0.25 15.33 5.02
N CYS A 22 -0.60 15.11 4.01
CA CYS A 22 -0.49 15.82 2.73
C CYS A 22 -0.71 17.34 2.89
N GLU A 23 -1.67 17.74 3.70
CA GLU A 23 -1.95 19.15 3.99
C GLU A 23 -0.83 19.78 4.81
N GLU A 24 -0.38 19.14 5.88
CA GLU A 24 0.71 19.64 6.75
C GLU A 24 2.02 19.82 5.97
N LEU A 25 2.35 18.87 5.10
CA LEU A 25 3.57 18.90 4.30
C LEU A 25 3.41 19.68 3.00
N ASP A 26 2.22 20.23 2.75
CA ASP A 26 1.90 20.95 1.51
C ASP A 26 2.31 20.13 0.26
N THR A 27 2.02 18.82 0.27
CA THR A 27 2.27 17.96 -0.89
C THR A 27 1.15 18.14 -1.92
N GLY A 28 1.51 18.22 -3.19
CA GLY A 28 0.51 18.39 -4.25
C GLY A 28 -0.33 17.12 -4.45
N MET A 29 -1.64 17.21 -4.25
CA MET A 29 -2.59 16.24 -4.81
C MET A 29 -3.02 16.72 -6.19
N LEU A 30 -3.10 15.82 -7.15
CA LEU A 30 -3.48 16.17 -8.53
C LEU A 30 -4.91 16.75 -8.61
N TYR A 31 -5.81 16.19 -7.81
CA TYR A 31 -7.22 16.62 -7.71
C TYR A 31 -7.74 16.42 -6.27
N PRO A 32 -8.75 17.21 -5.87
CA PRO A 32 -9.35 17.05 -4.54
C PRO A 32 -10.12 15.73 -4.44
N ILE A 33 -10.08 15.13 -3.26
CA ILE A 33 -10.80 13.90 -2.94
C ILE A 33 -11.82 14.20 -1.84
N PRO A 34 -13.12 13.86 -2.01
CA PRO A 34 -14.11 14.01 -0.97
C PRO A 34 -13.75 13.23 0.31
N THR A 35 -14.33 13.61 1.42
CA THR A 35 -14.16 12.88 2.68
C THR A 35 -14.64 11.43 2.56
N LEU A 36 -14.18 10.55 3.44
CA LEU A 36 -14.62 9.16 3.45
C LEU A 36 -16.14 9.05 3.64
N ILE A 37 -16.73 9.91 4.46
CA ILE A 37 -18.19 9.98 4.67
C ILE A 37 -18.91 10.35 3.37
N GLU A 38 -18.44 11.39 2.67
CA GLU A 38 -19.04 11.80 1.39
C GLU A 38 -18.89 10.70 0.34
N ARG A 39 -17.76 10.05 0.26
CA ARG A 39 -17.53 8.92 -0.66
C ARG A 39 -18.46 7.73 -0.35
N ALA A 40 -18.69 7.43 0.92
CA ALA A 40 -19.64 6.38 1.33
C ALA A 40 -21.08 6.73 0.96
N ARG A 41 -21.48 8.02 1.11
CA ARG A 41 -22.80 8.53 0.67
C ARG A 41 -22.97 8.43 -0.84
N ILE A 42 -21.99 8.92 -1.61
CA ILE A 42 -22.01 8.85 -3.09
C ILE A 42 -22.09 7.38 -3.53
N TRP A 43 -21.33 6.51 -2.90
CA TRP A 43 -21.36 5.07 -3.20
C TRP A 43 -22.76 4.49 -2.98
N TYR A 44 -23.39 4.81 -1.85
CA TYR A 44 -24.76 4.38 -1.57
C TYR A 44 -25.77 4.97 -2.56
N GLU A 45 -25.71 6.25 -2.86
CA GLU A 45 -26.59 6.92 -3.84
C GLU A 45 -26.51 6.27 -5.23
N LYS A 46 -25.31 5.84 -5.64
CA LYS A 46 -25.08 5.28 -6.97
C LYS A 46 -25.38 3.77 -7.05
N THR A 47 -25.26 3.04 -5.96
CA THR A 47 -25.29 1.56 -5.99
C THR A 47 -26.32 0.92 -5.06
N GLY A 48 -26.89 1.68 -4.13
CA GLY A 48 -27.73 1.14 -3.05
C GLY A 48 -26.96 0.31 -1.99
N LYS A 49 -25.61 0.25 -2.10
CA LYS A 49 -24.76 -0.56 -1.21
C LYS A 49 -24.14 0.30 -0.13
N GLU A 50 -24.30 -0.12 1.12
CA GLU A 50 -23.78 0.60 2.27
C GLU A 50 -22.29 0.31 2.50
N ILE A 51 -21.54 1.32 2.95
CA ILE A 51 -20.24 1.21 3.60
C ILE A 51 -20.34 1.99 4.90
N LYS A 52 -20.23 1.31 6.04
CA LYS A 52 -20.21 1.96 7.35
C LYS A 52 -18.89 2.67 7.59
N VAL A 53 -18.93 3.86 8.16
CA VAL A 53 -17.73 4.69 8.38
C VAL A 53 -17.59 5.04 9.85
N VAL A 54 -16.42 4.73 10.39
CA VAL A 54 -15.92 5.15 11.70
C VAL A 54 -14.75 6.11 11.48
N ILE A 55 -14.78 7.29 12.10
CA ILE A 55 -13.65 8.20 12.10
C ILE A 55 -13.03 8.18 13.50
N GLY A 56 -11.80 7.69 13.57
CA GLY A 56 -11.09 7.57 14.84
C GLY A 56 -9.66 7.08 14.67
N ASP A 57 -8.83 7.40 15.63
CA ASP A 57 -7.43 7.00 15.67
C ASP A 57 -7.29 5.60 16.30
N LEU A 58 -6.98 4.62 15.46
CA LEU A 58 -6.82 3.21 15.85
C LEU A 58 -5.57 2.94 16.71
N SER A 59 -4.68 3.93 16.86
CA SER A 59 -3.61 3.88 17.85
C SER A 59 -4.14 4.02 19.28
N GLN A 60 -5.40 4.46 19.45
CA GLN A 60 -6.11 4.47 20.73
C GLN A 60 -6.82 3.13 20.93
N ALA A 61 -6.45 2.40 21.98
CA ALA A 61 -6.91 1.04 22.21
C ALA A 61 -8.44 0.95 22.38
N GLU A 62 -9.06 1.97 22.96
CA GLU A 62 -10.51 2.03 23.20
C GLU A 62 -11.27 2.09 21.87
N ILE A 63 -10.80 2.86 20.89
CA ILE A 63 -11.40 2.97 19.56
C ILE A 63 -11.25 1.63 18.83
N MET A 64 -10.05 1.03 18.86
CA MET A 64 -9.83 -0.29 18.27
C MET A 64 -10.77 -1.36 18.87
N ARG A 65 -10.84 -1.45 20.19
CA ARG A 65 -11.73 -2.40 20.90
C ARG A 65 -13.19 -2.16 20.59
N GLY A 66 -13.60 -0.90 20.47
CA GLY A 66 -14.96 -0.50 20.11
C GLY A 66 -15.46 -1.14 18.81
N LEU A 67 -14.57 -1.32 17.82
CA LEU A 67 -14.90 -1.97 16.55
C LEU A 67 -15.28 -3.45 16.71
N PHE A 68 -14.82 -4.11 17.78
CA PHE A 68 -15.07 -5.54 18.03
C PHE A 68 -16.18 -5.81 19.05
N ASN A 69 -16.45 -4.88 19.96
CA ASN A 69 -17.44 -5.08 21.03
C ASN A 69 -18.73 -4.27 20.83
N GLY A 70 -18.84 -3.54 19.71
CA GLY A 70 -20.02 -2.76 19.38
C GLY A 70 -20.09 -1.38 20.05
N ASN A 71 -19.10 -1.00 20.84
CA ASN A 71 -19.03 0.31 21.49
C ASN A 71 -18.31 1.33 20.58
N THR A 72 -18.86 1.50 19.38
CA THR A 72 -18.30 2.37 18.32
C THR A 72 -19.36 3.34 17.82
N GLU A 73 -18.95 4.60 17.67
CA GLU A 73 -19.75 5.63 17.02
C GLU A 73 -19.51 5.61 15.50
N TYR A 74 -20.54 5.26 14.75
CA TYR A 74 -20.52 5.35 13.28
C TYR A 74 -20.82 6.79 12.85
N LYS A 75 -19.93 7.38 12.07
CA LYS A 75 -20.13 8.70 11.47
C LYS A 75 -20.96 8.65 10.19
N TRP A 76 -21.09 7.48 9.60
CA TRP A 76 -21.99 7.17 8.51
C TRP A 76 -22.43 5.72 8.56
N CYS A 77 -23.72 5.50 8.64
CA CYS A 77 -24.42 4.22 8.43
C CYS A 77 -25.92 4.49 8.32
N LEU A 78 -26.66 3.59 7.69
CA LEU A 78 -28.13 3.68 7.57
C LEU A 78 -28.83 3.21 8.85
N LYS A 79 -28.26 2.19 9.48
CA LYS A 79 -28.76 1.62 10.71
C LYS A 79 -27.63 1.61 11.72
N ASN A 80 -27.74 2.41 12.72
CA ASN A 80 -26.73 2.53 13.79
C ASN A 80 -26.59 1.20 14.56
N LYS A 81 -26.14 0.12 13.88
CA LYS A 81 -26.01 -1.21 14.45
C LYS A 81 -24.63 -1.78 14.22
N PHE A 82 -24.00 -2.17 15.29
CA PHE A 82 -22.96 -3.19 15.28
C PHE A 82 -23.58 -4.50 14.78
N THR A 83 -23.01 -5.06 13.73
CA THR A 83 -23.55 -6.26 13.06
C THR A 83 -22.79 -7.53 13.44
N GLY A 84 -21.87 -7.41 14.37
CA GLY A 84 -21.05 -8.52 14.84
C GLY A 84 -19.57 -8.32 14.61
N ILE A 85 -18.80 -9.28 15.10
CA ILE A 85 -17.36 -9.33 14.93
C ILE A 85 -17.04 -9.62 13.46
N PRO A 86 -16.08 -8.91 12.83
CA PRO A 86 -15.75 -9.12 11.42
C PRO A 86 -15.12 -10.50 11.21
N GLU A 87 -15.49 -11.18 10.13
CA GLU A 87 -14.82 -12.42 9.68
C GLU A 87 -13.41 -12.16 9.21
N THR A 88 -13.18 -11.00 8.59
CA THR A 88 -11.87 -10.58 8.08
C THR A 88 -11.61 -9.12 8.40
N VAL A 89 -10.41 -8.82 8.85
CA VAL A 89 -9.89 -7.45 9.00
C VAL A 89 -8.73 -7.23 8.04
N VAL A 90 -8.82 -6.17 7.23
CA VAL A 90 -7.73 -5.74 6.37
C VAL A 90 -7.04 -4.54 7.01
N HIS A 91 -5.78 -4.71 7.38
CA HIS A 91 -5.02 -3.70 8.09
C HIS A 91 -4.22 -2.81 7.13
N TYR A 92 -4.79 -1.61 6.86
CA TYR A 92 -4.15 -0.53 6.09
C TYR A 92 -3.85 0.72 6.96
N ALA A 93 -4.19 0.69 8.24
CA ALA A 93 -4.19 1.87 9.11
C ALA A 93 -2.78 2.24 9.60
N GLU A 94 -1.88 2.48 8.67
CA GLU A 94 -0.49 2.80 8.94
C GLU A 94 0.00 4.00 8.10
N GLN A 95 1.08 4.64 8.54
CA GLN A 95 1.83 5.60 7.74
C GLN A 95 2.59 4.82 6.65
N PRO A 96 2.33 5.05 5.34
CA PRO A 96 2.79 4.16 4.28
C PRO A 96 4.04 4.65 3.53
N SER A 97 4.73 5.70 3.99
CA SER A 97 5.79 6.35 3.21
C SER A 97 7.15 6.25 3.87
N ALA A 98 8.12 5.67 3.14
CA ALA A 98 9.51 5.65 3.53
C ALA A 98 10.13 7.07 3.59
N PRO A 99 9.98 7.94 2.54
CA PRO A 99 10.48 9.31 2.62
C PRO A 99 9.88 10.11 3.79
N TYR A 100 8.59 9.97 4.09
CA TYR A 100 7.96 10.61 5.24
C TYR A 100 8.69 10.28 6.55
N SER A 101 9.03 9.00 6.75
CA SER A 101 9.70 8.54 7.96
C SER A 101 11.13 9.06 8.14
N LEU A 102 11.69 9.72 7.11
CA LEU A 102 13.08 10.19 7.06
C LEU A 102 13.19 11.72 6.94
N ILE A 103 12.08 12.46 6.95
CA ILE A 103 12.11 13.93 6.88
C ILE A 103 12.86 14.53 8.09
N ASN A 104 12.48 14.11 9.29
CA ASN A 104 13.14 14.47 10.56
C ASN A 104 12.60 13.60 11.70
N TYR A 105 13.11 13.85 12.93
CA TYR A 105 12.71 13.10 14.13
C TYR A 105 11.20 13.07 14.37
N LYS A 106 10.47 14.18 14.19
CA LYS A 106 9.00 14.23 14.39
C LYS A 106 8.28 13.19 13.55
N TYR A 107 8.59 13.11 12.26
CA TYR A 107 7.92 12.18 11.33
C TYR A 107 8.41 10.74 11.49
N ALA A 108 9.66 10.57 11.94
CA ALA A 108 10.20 9.28 12.36
C ALA A 108 9.42 8.73 13.56
N ASP A 109 9.27 9.52 14.62
CA ASP A 109 8.57 9.17 15.84
C ASP A 109 7.09 8.85 15.57
N VAL A 110 6.41 9.71 14.80
CA VAL A 110 5.03 9.46 14.36
C VAL A 110 4.90 8.13 13.62
N THR A 111 5.84 7.81 12.73
CA THR A 111 5.83 6.55 11.98
C THR A 111 5.96 5.35 12.91
N LEU A 112 6.95 5.39 13.82
CA LEU A 112 7.20 4.32 14.78
C LEU A 112 5.99 4.09 15.69
N ILE A 113 5.51 5.16 16.34
CA ILE A 113 4.42 5.06 17.31
C ILE A 113 3.12 4.63 16.64
N ASN A 114 2.74 5.24 15.52
CA ASN A 114 1.49 4.94 14.85
C ASN A 114 1.45 3.48 14.37
N ASN A 115 2.44 3.06 13.57
CA ASN A 115 2.39 1.77 12.91
C ASN A 115 2.40 0.63 13.94
N LEU A 116 3.38 0.63 14.85
CA LEU A 116 3.47 -0.43 15.86
C LEU A 116 2.27 -0.46 16.82
N ARG A 117 1.79 0.72 17.24
CA ARG A 117 0.67 0.79 18.18
C ARG A 117 -0.63 0.31 17.57
N VAL A 118 -0.91 0.65 16.31
CA VAL A 118 -2.12 0.19 15.63
C VAL A 118 -2.09 -1.32 15.43
N THR A 119 -0.96 -1.89 14.97
CA THR A 119 -0.79 -3.34 14.82
C THR A 119 -0.94 -4.05 16.15
N ASN A 120 -0.30 -3.55 17.21
CA ASN A 120 -0.43 -4.12 18.56
C ASN A 120 -1.88 -4.08 19.06
N ASN A 121 -2.57 -2.94 18.93
CA ASN A 121 -3.96 -2.79 19.35
C ASN A 121 -4.88 -3.77 18.62
N LEU A 122 -4.69 -3.93 17.31
CA LEU A 122 -5.49 -4.89 16.52
C LEU A 122 -5.21 -6.33 16.95
N MET A 123 -3.94 -6.70 17.13
CA MET A 123 -3.55 -8.03 17.59
C MET A 123 -4.19 -8.38 18.95
N TRP A 124 -4.20 -7.45 19.91
CA TRP A 124 -4.85 -7.61 21.20
C TRP A 124 -6.38 -7.67 21.08
N ALA A 125 -6.99 -6.86 20.22
CA ALA A 125 -8.42 -6.94 19.97
C ALA A 125 -8.83 -8.29 19.37
N LEU A 126 -8.06 -8.84 18.44
CA LEU A 126 -8.29 -10.19 17.90
C LEU A 126 -8.16 -11.26 18.98
N ARG A 127 -7.13 -11.17 19.82
CA ARG A 127 -6.97 -12.10 20.97
C ARG A 127 -8.16 -12.11 21.90
N ASP A 128 -8.64 -10.90 22.26
CA ASP A 128 -9.64 -10.72 23.32
C ASP A 128 -11.07 -10.95 22.84
N TYR A 129 -11.37 -10.63 21.56
CA TYR A 129 -12.74 -10.66 21.05
C TYR A 129 -13.00 -11.73 20.00
N SER A 130 -12.04 -12.02 19.11
CA SER A 130 -12.21 -13.07 18.10
C SER A 130 -10.90 -13.55 17.48
N ARG A 131 -10.47 -14.70 17.92
CA ARG A 131 -9.34 -15.39 17.28
C ARG A 131 -9.70 -16.05 15.95
N ASP A 132 -11.01 -16.15 15.67
CA ASP A 132 -11.52 -16.69 14.39
C ASP A 132 -11.41 -15.67 13.24
N THR A 133 -11.36 -14.38 13.57
CA THR A 133 -11.16 -13.32 12.57
C THR A 133 -9.83 -13.50 11.84
N HIS A 134 -9.89 -13.55 10.51
CA HIS A 134 -8.71 -13.58 9.67
C HIS A 134 -8.16 -12.17 9.48
N MET A 135 -6.94 -11.93 9.93
CA MET A 135 -6.24 -10.67 9.70
C MET A 135 -5.44 -10.72 8.41
N ILE A 136 -5.65 -9.75 7.53
CA ILE A 136 -4.82 -9.51 6.36
C ILE A 136 -4.05 -8.22 6.59
N LYS A 137 -2.75 -8.34 6.85
CA LYS A 137 -1.83 -7.21 6.93
C LYS A 137 -1.34 -6.86 5.53
N VAL A 138 -1.23 -5.57 5.24
CA VAL A 138 -0.52 -5.12 4.04
C VAL A 138 0.89 -4.69 4.42
N GLY A 139 1.83 -5.61 4.22
CA GLY A 139 3.28 -5.42 4.36
C GLY A 139 3.89 -4.71 3.16
N THR A 140 5.18 -4.82 2.98
CA THR A 140 5.89 -4.22 1.85
C THR A 140 7.11 -5.04 1.42
N MET A 141 7.35 -5.15 0.11
CA MET A 141 8.59 -5.73 -0.43
C MET A 141 9.85 -5.01 0.07
N GLY A 142 9.72 -3.76 0.52
CA GLY A 142 10.81 -3.00 1.11
C GLY A 142 11.35 -3.54 2.44
N GLU A 143 10.63 -4.46 3.08
CA GLU A 143 11.10 -5.16 4.29
C GLU A 143 12.33 -6.05 3.98
N TYR A 144 12.38 -6.64 2.80
CA TYR A 144 13.51 -7.51 2.40
C TYR A 144 14.80 -6.75 2.10
N GLY A 145 14.71 -5.45 1.77
CA GLY A 145 15.85 -4.69 1.30
C GLY A 145 16.34 -5.17 -0.06
N THR A 146 17.65 -5.35 -0.21
CA THR A 146 18.31 -5.80 -1.44
C THR A 146 19.27 -6.97 -1.16
N PRO A 147 18.75 -8.15 -0.78
CA PRO A 147 19.58 -9.32 -0.54
C PRO A 147 20.22 -9.83 -1.84
N ASN A 148 21.38 -10.45 -1.73
CA ASN A 148 22.07 -11.09 -2.87
C ASN A 148 21.72 -12.59 -2.99
N ILE A 149 20.49 -12.94 -2.66
CA ILE A 149 19.88 -14.26 -2.80
C ILE A 149 18.43 -14.11 -3.25
N ASP A 150 17.79 -15.18 -3.71
CA ASP A 150 16.37 -15.19 -4.04
C ASP A 150 15.51 -14.73 -2.85
N ILE A 151 14.46 -13.97 -3.14
CA ILE A 151 13.53 -13.50 -2.12
C ILE A 151 12.34 -14.46 -2.07
N GLU A 152 12.36 -15.36 -1.09
CA GLU A 152 11.28 -16.30 -0.87
C GLU A 152 10.01 -15.67 -0.31
N GLU A 153 8.87 -16.34 -0.44
CA GLU A 153 7.60 -15.86 0.12
C GLU A 153 7.55 -16.03 1.65
N GLY A 154 8.19 -15.09 2.33
CA GLY A 154 8.16 -14.92 3.79
C GLY A 154 8.96 -15.92 4.60
N TRP A 155 9.36 -17.06 4.04
CA TRP A 155 10.01 -18.14 4.79
C TRP A 155 11.26 -18.63 4.08
N ILE A 156 12.27 -19.03 4.85
CA ILE A 156 13.49 -19.66 4.35
C ILE A 156 13.86 -20.87 5.22
N GLU A 157 14.28 -21.97 4.59
CA GLU A 157 14.90 -23.07 5.28
C GLU A 157 16.38 -22.81 5.47
N ILE A 158 16.87 -22.92 6.68
CA ILE A 158 18.28 -22.72 7.02
C ILE A 158 18.84 -24.00 7.59
N GLU A 159 19.99 -24.44 7.05
CA GLU A 159 20.80 -25.47 7.63
C GLU A 159 22.01 -24.85 8.34
N HIS A 160 22.17 -25.13 9.63
CA HIS A 160 23.32 -24.70 10.41
C HIS A 160 23.85 -25.83 11.28
N LYS A 161 25.14 -26.18 11.12
CA LYS A 161 25.81 -27.25 11.86
C LYS A 161 25.04 -28.59 11.82
N GLY A 162 24.54 -28.94 10.64
CA GLY A 162 23.80 -30.20 10.39
C GLY A 162 22.37 -30.23 10.95
N ARG A 163 21.83 -29.09 11.42
CA ARG A 163 20.44 -28.95 11.85
C ARG A 163 19.70 -28.04 10.88
N LYS A 164 18.47 -28.43 10.52
CA LYS A 164 17.59 -27.65 9.63
C LYS A 164 16.41 -27.11 10.39
N ASP A 165 16.02 -25.88 10.07
CA ASP A 165 14.81 -25.26 10.58
C ASP A 165 14.28 -24.21 9.59
N LYS A 166 13.01 -23.82 9.74
CA LYS A 166 12.33 -22.85 8.91
C LYS A 166 12.12 -21.56 9.68
N PHE A 167 12.64 -20.45 9.14
CA PHE A 167 12.58 -19.12 9.75
C PHE A 167 11.86 -18.13 8.85
N LEU A 168 11.38 -17.02 9.43
CA LEU A 168 11.01 -15.87 8.63
C LEU A 168 12.22 -15.45 7.79
N TYR A 169 11.97 -15.14 6.50
CA TYR A 169 13.02 -14.71 5.59
C TYR A 169 13.78 -13.51 6.19
N PRO A 170 15.12 -13.49 6.15
CA PRO A 170 15.93 -12.39 6.67
C PRO A 170 15.59 -11.05 6.02
N ARG A 171 15.45 -10.01 6.83
CA ARG A 171 14.99 -8.70 6.38
C ARG A 171 16.01 -7.62 6.70
N GLN A 172 16.22 -6.69 5.75
CA GLN A 172 17.21 -5.62 5.83
C GLN A 172 16.60 -4.31 5.34
N ALA A 173 15.71 -3.73 6.14
CA ALA A 173 15.01 -2.50 5.78
C ALA A 173 15.96 -1.32 5.58
N SER A 174 15.66 -0.50 4.55
CA SER A 174 16.42 0.71 4.22
C SER A 174 15.79 2.01 4.74
N SER A 175 14.69 1.95 5.50
CA SER A 175 14.04 3.11 6.10
C SER A 175 13.36 2.75 7.42
N LEU A 176 13.05 3.76 8.24
CA LEU A 176 12.28 3.55 9.48
C LEU A 176 10.89 2.98 9.20
N TYR A 177 10.21 3.46 8.16
CA TYR A 177 8.93 2.88 7.72
C TYR A 177 9.06 1.37 7.45
N HIS A 178 10.03 0.95 6.64
CA HIS A 178 10.22 -0.48 6.37
C HIS A 178 10.59 -1.27 7.63
N THR A 179 11.33 -0.65 8.56
CA THR A 179 11.65 -1.26 9.86
C THR A 179 10.39 -1.48 10.69
N THR A 180 9.45 -0.51 10.74
CA THR A 180 8.17 -0.75 11.45
C THR A 180 7.39 -1.90 10.84
N LYS A 181 7.41 -2.04 9.53
CA LYS A 181 6.72 -3.14 8.85
C LYS A 181 7.31 -4.52 9.18
N ILE A 182 8.64 -4.61 9.35
CA ILE A 182 9.32 -5.82 9.87
C ILE A 182 8.83 -6.13 11.29
N MET A 183 8.85 -5.12 12.17
CA MET A 183 8.40 -5.26 13.56
C MET A 183 6.93 -5.70 13.66
N ASP A 184 6.06 -5.20 12.76
CA ASP A 184 4.67 -5.62 12.67
C ASP A 184 4.54 -7.11 12.35
N THR A 185 5.31 -7.60 11.38
CA THR A 185 5.29 -9.03 11.05
C THR A 185 5.80 -9.88 12.20
N ASP A 186 6.82 -9.44 12.92
CA ASP A 186 7.36 -10.16 14.08
C ASP A 186 6.37 -10.18 15.25
N LEU A 187 5.67 -9.06 15.51
CA LEU A 187 4.56 -9.00 16.48
C LEU A 187 3.43 -9.95 16.11
N LEU A 188 3.03 -9.96 14.84
CA LEU A 188 1.98 -10.85 14.36
C LEU A 188 2.40 -12.32 14.43
N TRP A 189 3.66 -12.64 14.10
CA TRP A 189 4.19 -14.00 14.25
C TRP A 189 4.19 -14.45 15.72
N PHE A 190 4.49 -13.55 16.66
CA PHE A 190 4.28 -13.84 18.08
C PHE A 190 2.81 -14.15 18.37
N GLY A 191 1.86 -13.33 17.95
CA GLY A 191 0.42 -13.54 18.19
C GLY A 191 -0.11 -14.83 17.55
N VAL A 192 0.38 -15.20 16.37
CA VAL A 192 0.06 -16.45 15.69
C VAL A 192 0.52 -17.65 16.51
N ARG A 193 1.76 -17.67 16.98
CA ARG A 193 2.31 -18.81 17.74
C ARG A 193 1.70 -18.93 19.14
N MET A 194 1.49 -17.79 19.81
CA MET A 194 1.11 -17.79 21.23
C MET A 194 -0.40 -17.75 21.46
N TRP A 195 -1.16 -17.19 20.52
CA TRP A 195 -2.60 -16.98 20.67
C TRP A 195 -3.43 -17.66 19.59
N ASN A 196 -2.81 -18.43 18.71
CA ASN A 196 -3.48 -19.08 17.58
C ASN A 196 -4.20 -18.12 16.62
N LEU A 197 -3.68 -16.92 16.46
CA LEU A 197 -4.24 -15.98 15.48
C LEU A 197 -4.09 -16.51 14.05
N ARG A 198 -4.89 -15.97 13.15
CA ARG A 198 -4.95 -16.30 11.71
C ARG A 198 -4.51 -15.08 10.93
N VAL A 199 -3.33 -15.13 10.29
CA VAL A 199 -2.74 -13.95 9.64
C VAL A 199 -2.27 -14.28 8.24
N THR A 200 -2.62 -13.41 7.27
CA THR A 200 -1.96 -13.34 5.97
C THR A 200 -1.25 -12.00 5.85
N ASP A 201 0.03 -12.01 5.52
CA ASP A 201 0.84 -10.82 5.26
C ASP A 201 1.10 -10.69 3.75
N LEU A 202 0.68 -9.57 3.17
CA LEU A 202 0.86 -9.26 1.76
C LEU A 202 2.04 -8.30 1.61
N MET A 203 3.20 -8.80 1.21
CA MET A 203 4.43 -8.02 1.00
C MET A 203 4.30 -7.20 -0.28
N GLN A 204 3.60 -6.05 -0.19
CA GLN A 204 3.16 -5.27 -1.33
C GLN A 204 4.31 -4.52 -2.00
N GLY A 205 4.44 -4.70 -3.32
CA GLY A 205 5.24 -3.83 -4.19
C GLY A 205 4.53 -2.49 -4.47
N PRO A 206 5.22 -1.50 -5.09
CA PRO A 206 4.58 -0.28 -5.56
C PRO A 206 3.40 -0.54 -6.48
N VAL A 207 2.25 0.07 -6.13
CA VAL A 207 1.00 -0.08 -6.87
C VAL A 207 0.91 0.98 -7.95
N TYR A 208 0.52 0.59 -9.17
CA TYR A 208 0.20 1.49 -10.27
C TYR A 208 -1.26 1.33 -10.73
N GLY A 209 -1.70 2.26 -11.57
CA GLY A 209 -3.09 2.35 -11.99
C GLY A 209 -3.93 3.21 -11.04
N ILE A 210 -5.00 3.77 -11.57
CA ILE A 210 -5.80 4.80 -10.88
C ILE A 210 -7.30 4.55 -10.93
N GLU A 211 -7.72 3.55 -11.71
CA GLU A 211 -9.12 3.25 -11.93
C GLU A 211 -9.45 1.80 -11.63
N THR A 212 -10.59 1.62 -10.96
CA THR A 212 -11.28 0.35 -10.81
C THR A 212 -12.71 0.50 -11.34
N GLU A 213 -13.44 -0.58 -11.48
CA GLU A 213 -14.83 -0.51 -11.92
C GLU A 213 -15.69 0.34 -10.98
N GLU A 214 -15.37 0.33 -9.68
CA GLU A 214 -16.07 1.11 -8.68
C GLU A 214 -15.76 2.61 -8.77
N THR A 215 -14.51 2.97 -9.07
CA THR A 215 -14.10 4.39 -9.15
C THR A 215 -14.57 5.07 -10.43
N LYS A 216 -14.96 4.31 -11.47
CA LYS A 216 -15.53 4.84 -12.71
C LYS A 216 -16.99 5.25 -12.59
N ILE A 217 -17.70 4.79 -11.56
CA ILE A 217 -19.14 5.05 -11.38
C ILE A 217 -19.42 6.54 -11.16
N ASP A 218 -18.51 7.24 -10.48
CA ASP A 218 -18.62 8.69 -10.24
C ASP A 218 -17.23 9.29 -10.08
N GLU A 219 -16.98 10.46 -10.67
CA GLU A 219 -15.67 11.14 -10.60
C GLU A 219 -15.19 11.43 -9.18
N ARG A 220 -16.11 11.65 -8.25
CA ARG A 220 -15.82 11.89 -6.83
C ARG A 220 -15.34 10.64 -6.09
N LEU A 221 -15.42 9.46 -6.72
CA LEU A 221 -14.92 8.18 -6.20
C LEU A 221 -13.49 7.86 -6.65
N LYS A 222 -12.81 8.73 -7.38
CA LYS A 222 -11.40 8.55 -7.78
C LYS A 222 -10.50 8.28 -6.57
N THR A 223 -9.44 7.51 -6.81
CA THR A 223 -8.41 7.29 -5.79
C THR A 223 -7.52 8.52 -5.63
N ILE A 224 -6.85 8.65 -4.48
CA ILE A 224 -5.84 9.70 -4.30
C ILE A 224 -4.72 9.53 -5.33
N PHE A 225 -4.28 10.63 -5.93
CA PHE A 225 -3.14 10.65 -6.85
C PHE A 225 -2.06 11.59 -6.34
N ASN A 226 -1.00 11.03 -5.83
CA ASN A 226 0.19 11.75 -5.41
C ASN A 226 1.31 11.57 -6.45
N TYR A 227 2.04 12.66 -6.70
CA TYR A 227 3.17 12.73 -7.63
C TYR A 227 4.40 13.40 -6.99
N ASP A 228 4.27 13.81 -5.74
CA ASP A 228 5.32 14.44 -4.94
C ASP A 228 6.40 13.42 -4.51
N GLU A 229 7.52 13.93 -3.96
CA GLU A 229 8.64 13.09 -3.54
C GLU A 229 8.32 12.21 -2.33
N ILE A 230 7.38 12.64 -1.46
CA ILE A 230 7.09 11.96 -0.20
C ILE A 230 6.13 10.80 -0.41
N PHE A 231 5.08 11.02 -1.17
CA PHE A 231 3.98 10.08 -1.32
C PHE A 231 3.76 9.58 -2.74
N GLY A 232 4.36 10.20 -3.73
CA GLY A 232 4.21 9.83 -5.13
C GLY A 232 4.99 8.55 -5.47
N THR A 233 4.33 7.63 -6.20
CA THR A 233 5.03 6.50 -6.79
C THR A 233 5.80 6.93 -8.03
N ILE A 234 6.82 6.15 -8.43
CA ILE A 234 7.68 6.50 -9.57
C ILE A 234 6.89 6.68 -10.87
N ILE A 235 5.91 5.83 -11.15
CA ILE A 235 5.10 5.89 -12.38
C ILE A 235 4.27 7.17 -12.40
N ASN A 236 3.60 7.49 -11.28
CA ASN A 236 2.82 8.72 -11.16
C ASN A 236 3.70 9.97 -11.34
N ARG A 237 4.87 9.98 -10.70
CA ARG A 237 5.83 11.09 -10.78
C ARG A 237 6.35 11.26 -12.18
N PHE A 238 6.78 10.20 -12.86
CA PHE A 238 7.31 10.26 -14.22
C PHE A 238 6.26 10.74 -15.22
N ILE A 239 5.02 10.25 -15.14
CA ILE A 239 3.94 10.71 -16.03
C ILE A 239 3.62 12.19 -15.77
N THR A 240 3.59 12.61 -14.49
CA THR A 240 3.39 14.02 -14.17
C THR A 240 4.51 14.91 -14.70
N GLN A 241 5.76 14.49 -14.55
CA GLN A 241 6.93 15.18 -15.12
C GLN A 241 6.83 15.30 -16.64
N ALA A 242 6.49 14.21 -17.32
CA ALA A 242 6.32 14.22 -18.78
C ALA A 242 5.25 15.22 -19.24
N VAL A 243 4.09 15.26 -18.57
CA VAL A 243 2.98 16.17 -18.94
C VAL A 243 3.35 17.64 -18.80
N ILE A 244 4.15 18.02 -17.79
CA ILE A 244 4.54 19.42 -17.58
C ILE A 244 5.87 19.80 -18.25
N GLY A 245 6.45 18.92 -19.06
CA GLY A 245 7.75 19.14 -19.69
C GLY A 245 8.93 19.23 -18.71
N TYR A 246 8.81 18.60 -17.55
CA TYR A 246 9.90 18.44 -16.61
C TYR A 246 10.64 17.13 -16.91
N PRO A 247 11.98 17.08 -16.87
CA PRO A 247 12.71 15.84 -17.17
C PRO A 247 12.33 14.71 -16.21
N LEU A 248 12.22 13.47 -16.70
CA LEU A 248 12.05 12.29 -15.86
C LEU A 248 13.31 12.13 -15.00
N THR A 249 13.15 12.27 -13.69
CA THR A 249 14.27 12.23 -12.75
C THR A 249 14.58 10.80 -12.32
N VAL A 250 15.60 10.20 -12.92
CA VAL A 250 16.14 8.88 -12.60
C VAL A 250 17.23 9.03 -11.55
N TYR A 251 17.12 8.33 -10.41
CA TYR A 251 18.13 8.33 -9.36
C TYR A 251 19.29 7.40 -9.71
N GLY A 252 20.50 7.93 -9.67
CA GLY A 252 21.74 7.22 -10.00
C GLY A 252 21.73 6.67 -11.42
N LYS A 253 22.21 5.45 -11.61
CA LYS A 253 22.26 4.77 -12.92
C LYS A 253 20.89 4.25 -13.38
N GLY A 254 19.89 4.16 -12.49
CA GLY A 254 18.54 3.70 -12.82
C GLY A 254 18.40 2.18 -12.98
N GLY A 255 19.40 1.40 -12.56
CA GLY A 255 19.37 -0.06 -12.60
C GLY A 255 18.55 -0.71 -11.48
N GLN A 256 18.18 0.05 -10.45
CA GLN A 256 17.44 -0.45 -9.30
C GLN A 256 16.13 -1.11 -9.75
N THR A 257 15.98 -2.42 -9.48
CA THR A 257 14.81 -3.20 -9.87
C THR A 257 13.86 -3.36 -8.68
N ARG A 258 12.56 -3.27 -8.94
CA ARG A 258 11.49 -3.49 -7.96
C ARG A 258 10.35 -4.29 -8.57
N GLY A 259 9.58 -4.95 -7.71
CA GLY A 259 8.33 -5.59 -8.11
C GLY A 259 7.18 -4.59 -8.08
N TYR A 260 6.25 -4.71 -9.02
CA TYR A 260 5.09 -3.82 -9.19
C TYR A 260 3.81 -4.63 -9.35
N LEU A 261 2.67 -3.99 -9.07
CA LEU A 261 1.36 -4.57 -9.35
C LEU A 261 0.32 -3.50 -9.66
N ASN A 262 -0.73 -3.92 -10.37
CA ASN A 262 -1.86 -3.06 -10.68
C ASN A 262 -2.77 -2.88 -9.45
N ILE A 263 -3.44 -1.72 -9.34
CA ILE A 263 -4.46 -1.48 -8.30
C ILE A 263 -5.58 -2.53 -8.33
N LYS A 264 -5.94 -3.07 -9.49
CA LYS A 264 -6.91 -4.15 -9.59
C LYS A 264 -6.39 -5.45 -8.97
N ASP A 265 -5.10 -5.69 -9.06
CA ASP A 265 -4.48 -6.90 -8.51
C ASP A 265 -4.33 -6.83 -7.00
N THR A 266 -3.98 -5.67 -6.44
CA THR A 266 -3.98 -5.54 -4.97
C THR A 266 -5.37 -5.82 -4.38
N LEU A 267 -6.45 -5.37 -5.03
CA LEU A 267 -7.81 -5.67 -4.61
C LEU A 267 -8.15 -7.16 -4.74
N GLN A 268 -7.72 -7.82 -5.83
CA GLN A 268 -7.87 -9.26 -5.99
C GLN A 268 -7.11 -10.03 -4.91
N CYS A 269 -5.83 -9.66 -4.64
CA CYS A 269 -5.01 -10.32 -3.62
C CYS A 269 -5.67 -10.30 -2.24
N VAL A 270 -6.14 -9.12 -1.81
CA VAL A 270 -6.85 -8.98 -0.54
C VAL A 270 -8.14 -9.80 -0.52
N HIS A 271 -8.93 -9.78 -1.60
CA HIS A 271 -10.17 -10.55 -1.69
C HIS A 271 -9.92 -12.06 -1.70
N LYS A 272 -8.96 -12.53 -2.49
CA LYS A 272 -8.61 -13.95 -2.55
C LYS A 272 -8.07 -14.44 -1.22
N SER A 273 -7.28 -13.64 -0.53
CA SER A 273 -6.83 -13.93 0.83
C SER A 273 -8.00 -14.01 1.82
N ALA A 274 -8.98 -13.10 1.71
CA ALA A 274 -10.15 -13.08 2.59
C ALA A 274 -11.04 -14.33 2.44
N ILE A 275 -11.28 -14.78 1.20
CA ILE A 275 -12.11 -15.98 0.94
C ILE A 275 -11.35 -17.31 1.08
N SER A 276 -10.03 -17.25 1.26
CA SER A 276 -9.17 -18.41 1.54
C SER A 276 -8.38 -18.14 2.82
N PRO A 277 -9.06 -18.07 3.98
CA PRO A 277 -8.40 -17.79 5.25
C PRO A 277 -7.46 -18.92 5.65
N VAL A 278 -6.36 -18.58 6.30
CA VAL A 278 -5.41 -19.55 6.86
C VAL A 278 -5.98 -20.27 8.08
N LYS A 279 -5.35 -21.36 8.49
CA LYS A 279 -5.70 -22.07 9.72
C LYS A 279 -5.30 -21.26 10.97
N HIS A 280 -5.87 -21.63 12.10
CA HIS A 280 -5.41 -21.11 13.39
C HIS A 280 -3.93 -21.47 13.63
N GLY A 281 -3.18 -20.50 14.14
CA GLY A 281 -1.75 -20.65 14.35
C GLY A 281 -0.91 -20.65 13.06
N GLU A 282 -1.45 -20.14 11.96
CA GLU A 282 -0.74 -20.02 10.68
C GLU A 282 -0.53 -18.56 10.28
N LEU A 283 0.72 -18.23 9.93
CA LEU A 283 1.12 -17.01 9.25
C LEU A 283 1.47 -17.35 7.80
N ARG A 284 0.63 -16.91 6.87
CA ARG A 284 0.88 -17.00 5.43
C ARG A 284 1.44 -15.68 4.93
N ILE A 285 2.49 -15.73 4.14
CA ILE A 285 3.12 -14.55 3.56
C ILE A 285 3.16 -14.71 2.04
N PHE A 286 2.73 -13.67 1.33
CA PHE A 286 2.82 -13.58 -0.11
C PHE A 286 3.64 -12.38 -0.56
N ASN A 287 4.51 -12.54 -1.53
CA ASN A 287 5.15 -11.45 -2.25
C ASN A 287 4.16 -10.85 -3.25
N GLN A 288 3.54 -9.74 -2.88
CA GLN A 288 2.45 -9.14 -3.63
C GLN A 288 2.98 -8.24 -4.75
N ILE A 289 3.44 -8.88 -5.81
CA ILE A 289 3.91 -8.28 -7.06
C ILE A 289 3.45 -9.14 -8.24
N MET A 290 3.39 -8.56 -9.45
CA MET A 290 3.01 -9.28 -10.67
C MET A 290 4.06 -9.16 -11.77
N GLU A 291 4.95 -8.19 -11.68
CA GLU A 291 6.01 -7.94 -12.65
C GLU A 291 7.14 -7.12 -12.02
N THR A 292 8.30 -7.13 -12.65
CA THR A 292 9.48 -6.41 -12.17
C THR A 292 9.96 -5.44 -13.23
N PHE A 293 10.40 -4.23 -12.80
CA PHE A 293 11.00 -3.23 -13.67
C PHE A 293 12.19 -2.57 -13.00
N SER A 294 13.22 -2.27 -13.79
CA SER A 294 14.19 -1.26 -13.40
C SER A 294 13.61 0.15 -13.57
N VAL A 295 14.22 1.12 -12.88
CA VAL A 295 13.83 2.54 -13.03
C VAL A 295 13.98 2.99 -14.49
N ASN A 296 15.05 2.57 -15.18
CA ASN A 296 15.27 2.88 -16.61
C ASN A 296 14.17 2.32 -17.50
N GLN A 297 13.77 1.05 -17.31
CA GLN A 297 12.68 0.45 -18.10
C GLN A 297 11.37 1.23 -17.96
N LEU A 298 11.04 1.72 -16.76
CA LEU A 298 9.87 2.57 -16.56
C LEU A 298 10.02 3.94 -17.22
N ALA A 299 11.19 4.56 -17.08
CA ALA A 299 11.47 5.84 -17.72
C ALA A 299 11.35 5.75 -19.25
N GLU A 300 11.92 4.71 -19.87
CA GLU A 300 11.83 4.47 -21.31
C GLU A 300 10.39 4.21 -21.80
N LYS A 301 9.61 3.39 -21.06
CA LYS A 301 8.19 3.16 -21.37
C LYS A 301 7.40 4.48 -21.36
N ILE A 302 7.58 5.30 -20.33
CA ILE A 302 6.87 6.57 -20.17
C ILE A 302 7.36 7.61 -21.18
N HIS A 303 8.67 7.69 -21.43
CA HIS A 303 9.24 8.54 -22.48
C HIS A 303 8.61 8.23 -23.84
N ARG A 304 8.64 6.96 -24.26
CA ARG A 304 8.10 6.51 -25.55
C ARG A 304 6.61 6.88 -25.73
N ILE A 305 5.82 6.69 -24.68
CA ILE A 305 4.38 7.00 -24.71
C ILE A 305 4.16 8.52 -24.69
N GLY A 306 4.92 9.25 -23.86
CA GLY A 306 4.85 10.70 -23.79
C GLY A 306 5.14 11.37 -25.14
N ILE A 307 6.18 10.93 -25.86
CA ILE A 307 6.49 11.41 -27.22
C ILE A 307 5.33 11.13 -28.19
N LYS A 308 4.74 9.92 -28.17
CA LYS A 308 3.57 9.59 -29.00
C LYS A 308 2.35 10.48 -28.69
N ARG A 309 2.29 11.05 -27.49
CA ARG A 309 1.25 11.99 -27.05
C ARG A 309 1.63 13.47 -27.26
N ASN A 310 2.68 13.73 -28.01
CA ASN A 310 3.21 15.07 -28.32
C ASN A 310 3.76 15.85 -27.09
N HIS A 311 4.16 15.16 -26.02
CA HIS A 311 4.91 15.79 -24.96
C HIS A 311 6.40 15.83 -25.26
N LYS A 312 7.07 16.91 -24.87
CA LYS A 312 8.54 16.95 -24.85
C LYS A 312 9.01 16.25 -23.57
N VAL A 313 9.53 15.03 -23.70
CA VAL A 313 9.99 14.22 -22.58
C VAL A 313 11.49 14.03 -22.67
N GLU A 314 12.19 14.37 -21.62
CA GLU A 314 13.63 14.13 -21.47
C GLU A 314 13.87 13.21 -20.27
N ILE A 315 14.90 12.38 -20.29
CA ILE A 315 15.32 11.55 -19.16
C ILE A 315 16.59 12.16 -18.60
N ASN A 316 16.60 12.46 -17.30
CA ASN A 316 17.75 13.03 -16.61
C ASN A 316 18.15 12.17 -15.42
N HIS A 317 19.41 11.73 -15.39
CA HIS A 317 19.98 11.02 -14.26
C HIS A 317 20.51 12.03 -13.24
N ILE A 318 20.06 11.91 -12.00
CA ILE A 318 20.49 12.78 -10.90
C ILE A 318 21.13 11.93 -9.80
N GLU A 319 21.93 12.55 -8.93
CA GLU A 319 22.51 11.86 -7.79
C GLU A 319 21.45 11.11 -6.99
N ASN A 320 21.74 9.85 -6.63
CA ASN A 320 20.80 9.06 -5.85
C ASN A 320 20.77 9.56 -4.39
N PRO A 321 19.66 10.10 -3.90
CA PRO A 321 19.55 10.55 -2.52
C PRO A 321 19.50 9.38 -1.51
N ARG A 322 19.36 8.15 -2.01
CA ARG A 322 19.22 6.94 -1.20
C ARG A 322 20.54 6.21 -1.06
N LYS A 323 20.80 5.69 0.12
CA LYS A 323 21.92 4.76 0.34
C LYS A 323 21.50 3.34 -0.01
N GLU A 324 21.39 3.06 -1.31
CA GLU A 324 21.08 1.73 -1.83
C GLU A 324 22.04 1.35 -2.96
N LEU A 325 22.19 0.05 -3.21
CA LEU A 325 22.94 -0.42 -4.38
C LEU A 325 22.19 -0.02 -5.66
N GLU A 326 22.88 0.65 -6.60
CA GLU A 326 22.29 1.08 -7.87
C GLU A 326 22.08 -0.09 -8.85
N GLU A 327 22.83 -1.15 -8.66
CA GLU A 327 22.67 -2.44 -9.34
C GLU A 327 22.68 -3.53 -8.26
N HIS A 328 21.64 -4.33 -8.20
CA HIS A 328 21.52 -5.39 -7.22
C HIS A 328 20.77 -6.59 -7.78
N TYR A 329 21.05 -7.74 -7.22
CA TYR A 329 20.26 -8.92 -7.49
C TYR A 329 18.82 -8.72 -6.99
N TYR A 330 17.84 -9.08 -7.79
CA TYR A 330 16.44 -8.98 -7.42
C TYR A 330 15.63 -10.09 -8.10
N ASN A 331 15.42 -11.18 -7.40
CA ASN A 331 14.68 -12.36 -7.89
C ASN A 331 13.66 -12.82 -6.84
N PRO A 332 12.51 -12.13 -6.71
CA PRO A 332 11.46 -12.53 -5.80
C PRO A 332 10.62 -13.67 -6.36
N VAL A 333 10.32 -14.66 -5.51
CA VAL A 333 9.28 -15.67 -5.74
C VAL A 333 7.92 -15.01 -5.43
N PHE A 334 6.91 -15.20 -6.30
CA PHE A 334 5.56 -14.64 -6.13
C PHE A 334 4.46 -15.52 -6.72
N GLN A 335 4.66 -16.82 -6.68
CA GLN A 335 3.71 -17.82 -7.21
C GLN A 335 2.46 -17.98 -6.35
N GLY A 336 2.57 -17.78 -5.03
CA GLY A 336 1.51 -18.10 -4.09
C GLY A 336 0.20 -17.34 -4.32
N LEU A 337 0.25 -16.14 -4.90
CA LEU A 337 -0.96 -15.37 -5.26
C LEU A 337 -1.67 -15.95 -6.49
N GLU A 338 -0.93 -16.44 -7.46
CA GLU A 338 -1.51 -17.13 -8.61
C GLU A 338 -2.17 -18.44 -8.19
N ASP A 339 -1.58 -19.18 -7.24
CA ASP A 339 -2.10 -20.44 -6.70
C ASP A 339 -3.47 -20.25 -6.02
N ILE A 340 -3.72 -19.10 -5.41
CA ILE A 340 -5.04 -18.76 -4.86
C ILE A 340 -5.97 -18.09 -5.89
N GLY A 341 -5.56 -18.04 -7.15
CA GLY A 341 -6.37 -17.61 -8.30
C GLY A 341 -6.41 -16.12 -8.55
N VAL A 342 -5.36 -15.38 -8.22
CA VAL A 342 -5.16 -14.01 -8.68
C VAL A 342 -4.78 -14.04 -10.17
N LYS A 343 -5.38 -13.14 -10.96
CA LYS A 343 -5.09 -12.99 -12.39
C LYS A 343 -4.38 -11.66 -12.63
N PRO A 344 -3.12 -11.67 -13.09
CA PRO A 344 -2.33 -10.45 -13.27
C PRO A 344 -2.89 -9.46 -14.29
N HIS A 345 -2.77 -8.17 -14.00
CA HIS A 345 -2.96 -7.07 -14.94
C HIS A 345 -1.63 -6.34 -15.11
N TYR A 346 -0.94 -6.60 -16.22
CA TYR A 346 0.38 -6.03 -16.49
C TYR A 346 0.35 -4.57 -16.92
N LEU A 347 1.46 -3.86 -16.75
CA LEU A 347 1.62 -2.45 -17.14
C LEU A 347 1.71 -2.31 -18.66
N THR A 348 0.56 -2.22 -19.30
CA THR A 348 0.41 -2.02 -20.75
C THR A 348 0.50 -0.55 -21.12
N ASP A 349 0.73 -0.28 -22.42
CA ASP A 349 0.67 1.08 -22.98
C ASP A 349 -0.69 1.76 -22.71
N ASP A 350 -1.79 1.00 -22.71
CA ASP A 350 -3.13 1.53 -22.45
C ASP A 350 -3.29 2.02 -21.00
N ILE A 351 -2.74 1.31 -20.01
CA ILE A 351 -2.75 1.73 -18.61
C ILE A 351 -1.96 3.04 -18.45
N ILE A 352 -0.77 3.11 -19.06
CA ILE A 352 0.04 4.32 -19.02
C ILE A 352 -0.70 5.48 -19.73
N ASN A 353 -1.28 5.24 -20.90
CA ASN A 353 -2.10 6.23 -21.61
C ASN A 353 -3.29 6.73 -20.80
N ASN A 354 -3.93 5.85 -20.02
CA ASN A 354 -5.03 6.24 -19.15
C ASN A 354 -4.56 7.17 -18.03
N ILE A 355 -3.42 6.88 -17.41
CA ILE A 355 -2.83 7.76 -16.41
C ILE A 355 -2.47 9.12 -17.03
N PHE A 356 -1.84 9.13 -18.21
CA PHE A 356 -1.55 10.39 -18.94
C PHE A 356 -2.82 11.24 -19.14
N LYS A 357 -3.92 10.66 -19.63
CA LYS A 357 -5.18 11.38 -19.86
C LYS A 357 -5.68 12.08 -18.61
N ILE A 358 -5.61 11.39 -17.46
CA ILE A 358 -6.05 11.98 -16.18
C ILE A 358 -5.08 13.08 -15.75
N VAL A 359 -3.78 12.88 -15.84
CA VAL A 359 -2.80 13.90 -15.46
C VAL A 359 -2.93 15.14 -16.36
N GLU A 360 -3.13 14.97 -17.66
CA GLU A 360 -3.37 16.05 -18.63
C GLU A 360 -4.64 16.85 -18.29
N SER A 361 -5.73 16.16 -17.89
CA SER A 361 -6.99 16.85 -17.56
C SER A 361 -6.87 17.72 -16.30
N PHE A 362 -5.90 17.47 -15.44
CA PHE A 362 -5.63 18.24 -14.22
C PHE A 362 -4.26 18.94 -14.23
N CYS A 363 -3.64 19.12 -15.39
CA CYS A 363 -2.28 19.66 -15.49
C CYS A 363 -2.09 21.03 -14.82
N LYS A 364 -3.14 21.85 -14.78
CA LYS A 364 -3.12 23.16 -14.10
C LYS A 364 -2.94 23.07 -12.57
N ASN A 365 -3.24 21.93 -11.98
CA ASN A 365 -3.11 21.69 -10.54
C ASN A 365 -1.70 21.21 -10.17
N ILE A 366 -0.84 20.93 -11.15
CA ILE A 366 0.47 20.35 -10.89
C ILE A 366 1.43 21.42 -10.36
N ARG A 367 2.03 21.13 -9.23
CA ARG A 367 3.05 21.93 -8.57
C ARG A 367 4.42 21.33 -8.79
N LYS A 368 5.33 22.12 -9.39
CA LYS A 368 6.71 21.65 -9.70
C LYS A 368 7.58 21.53 -8.45
N ASP A 369 7.34 22.40 -7.46
CA ASP A 369 8.12 22.50 -6.21
C ASP A 369 7.99 21.27 -5.29
N VAL A 370 6.95 20.45 -5.47
CA VAL A 370 6.73 19.24 -4.66
C VAL A 370 7.33 17.97 -5.26
N ILE A 371 7.69 18.00 -6.55
CA ILE A 371 8.19 16.81 -7.28
C ILE A 371 9.54 16.34 -6.76
N PHE A 372 10.40 17.30 -6.39
CA PHE A 372 11.70 17.03 -5.81
C PHE A 372 12.03 18.05 -4.71
N ARG A 373 12.11 17.59 -3.49
CA ARG A 373 12.42 18.40 -2.29
C ARG A 373 13.79 18.11 -1.71
N GLY A 374 14.50 17.13 -2.24
CA GLY A 374 15.83 16.73 -1.80
C GLY A 374 15.86 16.03 -0.43
N ILE A 375 14.85 15.21 -0.15
CA ILE A 375 14.84 14.39 1.08
C ILE A 375 15.98 13.39 1.00
N LYS A 376 16.89 13.45 1.97
CA LYS A 376 18.03 12.55 2.07
C LYS A 376 17.67 11.33 2.93
N TRP A 377 18.16 10.18 2.51
CA TRP A 377 17.94 8.88 3.15
C TRP A 377 19.18 8.45 3.92
#